data_9f60fff6689c2661b66bdc866796aa7f
#
_entry.id   9f60fff6689c2661b66bdc866796aa7f
#
_cell.length_a   1.000
_cell.length_b   1.000
_cell.length_c   1.000
_cell.angle_alpha   90.00
_cell.angle_beta   90.00
_cell.angle_gamma   90.00
#
_symmetry.space_group_name_H-M   'P 1'
#
loop_
_entity.id
_entity.type
_entity.pdbx_description
1 polymer ?
#
loop_
_entity_poly.entity_id
_entity_poly.type
_entity_poly.pdbx_seq_one_letter_code
_entity_poly.pdbx_strand_id
1 'polypeptide(L)'
;MLGGSCVPLTLRLAPQILLDTLRYAPQESPTVPPMQLRSLDELRAHYKAPQERAVRKQISALDAHCRNFIALSPFVVLSTSDAAFNLDASPRGGTPGFVKVTSSGELLIPDAPGNNRLDSLENILATGKVGLLFLIPGFDETLRVNGTATLSTAPADIATCTTERRAPTTVIRVVVSAAYLHCAKALLRSKLWSESARTARSALPTAGQMISEQTGIPIPLESKEDMERRYEPDL
;
A
#
# COMPACT_ATOMS: atom_id res chain seq x y z
N MET A 1 -91.38 -15.41 -3.85
CA MET A 1 -91.45 -16.15 -2.57
C MET A 1 -90.00 -16.22 -2.01
N LEU A 2 -89.80 -15.76 -0.76
CA LEU A 2 -88.68 -15.85 0.08
C LEU A 2 -87.52 -14.92 -0.35
N GLY A 3 -87.26 -13.73 0.19
CA GLY A 3 -87.35 -13.24 1.56
C GLY A 3 -86.04 -13.52 2.26
N GLY A 4 -84.94 -12.78 1.94
CA GLY A 4 -83.65 -12.88 2.61
C GLY A 4 -83.21 -11.53 3.11
N SER A 5 -83.43 -11.26 4.38
CA SER A 5 -83.15 -10.07 5.09
C SER A 5 -81.64 -9.84 5.20
N CYS A 6 -81.15 -8.71 4.77
CA CYS A 6 -79.75 -8.29 4.95
C CYS A 6 -79.63 -7.53 6.27
N VAL A 7 -78.89 -8.07 7.24
CA VAL A 7 -78.57 -7.40 8.50
C VAL A 7 -77.25 -6.59 8.31
N PRO A 8 -77.17 -5.30 8.65
CA PRO A 8 -75.94 -4.57 8.54
C PRO A 8 -74.99 -4.89 9.72
N LEU A 9 -73.78 -5.24 9.38
CA LEU A 9 -72.67 -5.49 10.30
C LEU A 9 -72.15 -4.12 10.82
N THR A 10 -72.48 -3.80 12.05
CA THR A 10 -71.92 -2.62 12.73
C THR A 10 -70.48 -2.94 13.13
N LEU A 11 -69.53 -2.26 12.46
CA LEU A 11 -68.13 -2.23 12.92
C LEU A 11 -68.06 -1.49 14.27
N ARG A 12 -67.69 -2.21 15.31
CA ARG A 12 -67.28 -1.62 16.58
C ARG A 12 -65.86 -1.09 16.42
N LEU A 13 -65.70 0.24 16.50
CA LEU A 13 -64.41 0.93 16.60
C LEU A 13 -63.78 0.54 17.94
N ALA A 14 -62.61 -0.03 17.91
CA ALA A 14 -61.74 -0.25 19.08
C ALA A 14 -61.16 1.10 19.57
N PRO A 15 -60.93 1.25 20.86
CA PRO A 15 -60.40 2.53 21.40
C PRO A 15 -58.95 2.76 20.92
N GLN A 16 -58.74 3.96 20.41
CA GLN A 16 -57.48 4.50 19.99
C GLN A 16 -56.55 4.59 21.20
N ILE A 17 -55.61 3.63 21.29
CA ILE A 17 -54.51 3.70 22.27
C ILE A 17 -53.61 4.88 21.84
N LEU A 18 -53.63 5.93 22.59
CA LEU A 18 -52.73 7.08 22.50
C LEU A 18 -51.31 6.56 22.77
N LEU A 19 -50.56 6.26 21.71
CA LEU A 19 -49.11 6.04 21.81
C LEU A 19 -48.46 7.38 22.07
N ASP A 20 -48.22 7.67 23.35
CA ASP A 20 -47.24 8.67 23.77
C ASP A 20 -45.87 8.27 23.18
N THR A 21 -45.55 8.84 22.05
CA THR A 21 -44.19 8.83 21.53
C THR A 21 -43.36 9.71 22.45
N LEU A 22 -42.82 9.10 23.51
CA LEU A 22 -41.67 9.63 24.21
C LEU A 22 -40.57 9.82 23.14
N ARG A 23 -40.42 11.07 22.67
CA ARG A 23 -39.28 11.49 21.86
C ARG A 23 -38.05 11.28 22.73
N TYR A 24 -37.40 10.16 22.55
CA TYR A 24 -36.04 9.94 23.02
C TYR A 24 -35.18 10.91 22.20
N ALA A 25 -34.94 12.10 22.72
CA ALA A 25 -33.90 12.95 22.19
C ALA A 25 -32.59 12.15 22.30
N PRO A 26 -31.83 11.97 21.21
CA PRO A 26 -30.52 11.34 21.34
C PRO A 26 -29.73 12.19 22.32
N GLN A 27 -29.44 11.64 23.50
CA GLN A 27 -28.45 12.23 24.40
C GLN A 27 -27.13 12.19 23.60
N GLU A 28 -26.67 13.36 23.17
CA GLU A 28 -25.31 13.52 22.72
C GLU A 28 -24.41 13.05 23.85
N SER A 29 -23.84 11.87 23.71
CA SER A 29 -22.76 11.40 24.58
C SER A 29 -21.73 12.50 24.62
N PRO A 30 -21.25 12.93 25.81
CA PRO A 30 -20.21 13.94 25.88
C PRO A 30 -19.05 13.45 25.02
N THR A 31 -18.80 14.12 23.91
CA THR A 31 -17.65 13.88 23.07
C THR A 31 -16.43 14.26 23.86
N VAL A 32 -15.84 13.27 24.56
CA VAL A 32 -14.50 13.42 25.11
C VAL A 32 -13.62 13.74 23.90
N PRO A 33 -13.00 14.92 23.83
CA PRO A 33 -12.15 15.24 22.68
C PRO A 33 -11.09 14.14 22.57
N PRO A 34 -10.80 13.63 21.37
CA PRO A 34 -9.82 12.57 21.21
C PRO A 34 -8.53 13.06 21.84
N MET A 35 -8.00 12.30 22.81
CA MET A 35 -6.70 12.59 23.43
C MET A 35 -5.61 12.37 22.41
N GLN A 36 -5.31 13.41 21.64
CA GLN A 36 -4.23 13.41 20.67
C GLN A 36 -2.92 13.73 21.36
N LEU A 37 -1.91 12.89 21.12
CA LEU A 37 -0.54 13.19 21.51
C LEU A 37 0.00 14.33 20.63
N ARG A 38 0.45 15.42 21.25
CA ARG A 38 0.86 16.67 20.57
C ARG A 38 2.33 16.98 20.72
N SER A 39 3.07 16.22 21.51
CA SER A 39 4.50 16.39 21.71
C SER A 39 5.25 15.06 21.71
N LEU A 40 6.58 15.15 21.48
CA LEU A 40 7.45 14.00 21.60
C LEU A 40 7.51 13.47 23.04
N ASP A 41 7.44 14.33 24.02
CA ASP A 41 7.47 13.96 25.44
C ASP A 41 6.21 13.21 25.84
N GLU A 42 5.02 13.67 25.42
CA GLU A 42 3.78 12.93 25.58
C GLU A 42 3.86 11.55 24.94
N LEU A 43 4.35 11.45 23.70
CA LEU A 43 4.54 10.17 23.04
C LEU A 43 5.49 9.27 23.84
N ARG A 44 6.63 9.78 24.29
CA ARG A 44 7.65 9.03 25.01
C ARG A 44 7.18 8.55 26.38
N ALA A 45 6.26 9.23 27.01
CA ALA A 45 5.66 8.80 28.27
C ALA A 45 4.89 7.46 28.14
N HIS A 46 4.41 7.11 26.95
CA HIS A 46 3.71 5.85 26.67
C HIS A 46 4.63 4.69 26.26
N TYR A 47 5.91 4.93 26.00
CA TYR A 47 6.82 3.92 25.46
C TYR A 47 8.10 3.82 26.28
N LYS A 48 8.58 2.58 26.45
CA LYS A 48 9.92 2.33 27.00
C LYS A 48 11.00 2.85 26.05
N ALA A 49 12.17 3.14 26.60
CA ALA A 49 13.34 3.46 25.79
C ALA A 49 13.65 2.32 24.78
N PRO A 50 14.10 2.64 23.56
CA PRO A 50 14.47 1.63 22.59
C PRO A 50 15.67 0.81 23.10
N GLN A 51 15.69 -0.49 22.80
CA GLN A 51 16.84 -1.32 23.09
C GLN A 51 18.04 -0.86 22.24
N GLU A 52 19.25 -0.90 22.81
CA GLU A 52 20.48 -0.49 22.13
C GLU A 52 20.66 -1.13 20.75
N ARG A 53 20.46 -2.45 20.64
CA ARG A 53 20.55 -3.17 19.36
C ARG A 53 19.57 -2.67 18.31
N ALA A 54 18.38 -2.16 18.72
CA ALA A 54 17.38 -1.65 17.81
C ALA A 54 17.80 -0.29 17.21
N VAL A 55 18.64 0.46 17.92
CA VAL A 55 19.23 1.70 17.45
C VAL A 55 20.47 1.42 16.60
N ARG A 56 21.41 0.60 17.13
CA ARG A 56 22.71 0.34 16.49
C ARG A 56 22.65 -0.47 15.20
N LYS A 57 21.57 -1.24 14.95
CA LYS A 57 21.41 -1.97 13.68
C LYS A 57 21.25 -1.08 12.45
N GLN A 58 20.93 0.19 12.63
CA GLN A 58 20.87 1.14 11.54
C GLN A 58 22.30 1.54 11.15
N ILE A 59 22.65 1.23 9.90
CA ILE A 59 23.96 1.51 9.30
C ILE A 59 23.81 2.53 8.17
N SER A 60 24.87 3.27 7.88
CA SER A 60 24.87 4.33 6.86
C SER A 60 25.18 3.85 5.44
N ALA A 61 25.52 2.57 5.28
CA ALA A 61 25.86 1.96 4.00
C ALA A 61 25.37 0.50 3.96
N LEU A 62 25.28 -0.08 2.77
CA LEU A 62 24.87 -1.48 2.59
C LEU A 62 26.02 -2.42 2.93
N ASP A 63 25.85 -3.25 3.95
CA ASP A 63 26.73 -4.38 4.24
C ASP A 63 26.43 -5.59 3.32
N ALA A 64 27.16 -6.67 3.50
CA ALA A 64 26.99 -7.89 2.70
C ALA A 64 25.58 -8.49 2.87
N HIS A 65 24.99 -8.42 4.08
CA HIS A 65 23.65 -8.95 4.33
C HIS A 65 22.58 -8.13 3.62
N CYS A 66 22.67 -6.81 3.64
CA CYS A 66 21.79 -5.92 2.89
C CYS A 66 21.86 -6.18 1.40
N ARG A 67 23.09 -6.34 0.84
CA ARG A 67 23.31 -6.65 -0.59
C ARG A 67 22.67 -7.98 -0.98
N ASN A 68 22.86 -9.02 -0.15
CA ASN A 68 22.26 -10.33 -0.38
C ASN A 68 20.73 -10.28 -0.31
N PHE A 69 20.17 -9.51 0.64
CA PHE A 69 18.73 -9.33 0.76
C PHE A 69 18.15 -8.68 -0.51
N ILE A 70 18.77 -7.62 -1.01
CA ILE A 70 18.37 -6.93 -2.23
C ILE A 70 18.48 -7.88 -3.44
N ALA A 71 19.55 -8.67 -3.54
CA ALA A 71 19.75 -9.62 -4.61
C ALA A 71 18.69 -10.74 -4.67
N LEU A 72 18.10 -11.09 -3.52
CA LEU A 72 17.04 -12.09 -3.43
C LEU A 72 15.63 -11.50 -3.54
N SER A 73 15.48 -10.17 -3.41
CA SER A 73 14.19 -9.53 -3.39
C SER A 73 13.64 -9.31 -4.81
N PRO A 74 12.42 -9.83 -5.12
CA PRO A 74 11.71 -9.54 -6.35
C PRO A 74 10.79 -8.33 -6.23
N PHE A 75 10.69 -7.71 -5.04
CA PHE A 75 9.71 -6.67 -4.77
C PHE A 75 10.22 -5.62 -3.80
N VAL A 76 9.93 -4.36 -4.09
CA VAL A 76 10.21 -3.24 -3.21
C VAL A 76 9.07 -2.21 -3.25
N VAL A 77 8.70 -1.67 -2.10
CA VAL A 77 7.87 -0.47 -2.02
C VAL A 77 8.79 0.73 -2.06
N LEU A 78 8.58 1.61 -3.03
CA LEU A 78 9.24 2.92 -3.15
C LEU A 78 8.32 3.98 -2.57
N SER A 79 8.75 4.63 -1.50
CA SER A 79 8.05 5.75 -0.87
C SER A 79 8.76 7.06 -1.21
N THR A 80 7.99 8.06 -1.62
CA THR A 80 8.47 9.40 -1.99
C THR A 80 7.54 10.47 -1.41
N SER A 81 7.93 11.73 -1.50
CA SER A 81 7.05 12.86 -1.18
C SER A 81 7.33 14.04 -2.09
N ASP A 82 6.29 14.82 -2.39
CA ASP A 82 6.45 16.11 -3.04
C ASP A 82 6.94 17.19 -2.05
N ALA A 83 7.12 18.43 -2.54
CA ALA A 83 7.57 19.56 -1.73
C ALA A 83 6.51 20.04 -0.71
N ALA A 84 5.25 19.67 -0.88
CA ALA A 84 4.16 19.93 0.07
C ALA A 84 3.96 18.80 1.08
N PHE A 85 4.85 17.78 1.07
CA PHE A 85 4.81 16.58 1.90
C PHE A 85 3.62 15.64 1.62
N ASN A 86 2.99 15.73 0.44
CA ASN A 86 2.10 14.67 0.00
C ASN A 86 2.93 13.41 -0.27
N LEU A 87 2.47 12.28 0.25
CA LEU A 87 3.21 11.02 0.20
C LEU A 87 2.73 10.14 -0.94
N ASP A 88 3.68 9.43 -1.58
CA ASP A 88 3.44 8.34 -2.50
C ASP A 88 4.12 7.07 -2.00
N ALA A 89 3.48 5.92 -2.20
CA ALA A 89 4.00 4.60 -1.91
C ALA A 89 3.70 3.66 -3.09
N SER A 90 4.68 3.47 -3.95
CA SER A 90 4.54 2.80 -5.23
C SER A 90 5.22 1.42 -5.21
N PRO A 91 4.54 0.33 -5.63
CA PRO A 91 5.17 -0.97 -5.77
C PRO A 91 6.11 -0.98 -6.97
N ARG A 92 7.25 -1.64 -6.80
CA ARG A 92 8.20 -1.96 -7.88
C ARG A 92 8.52 -3.44 -7.81
N GLY A 93 8.56 -4.13 -8.94
CA GLY A 93 8.79 -5.55 -8.99
C GLY A 93 9.55 -5.98 -10.24
N GLY A 94 10.14 -7.16 -10.16
CA GLY A 94 10.89 -7.80 -11.24
C GLY A 94 11.40 -9.15 -10.79
N THR A 95 12.28 -9.76 -11.56
CA THR A 95 13.00 -10.96 -11.12
C THR A 95 13.85 -10.66 -9.89
N PRO A 96 14.14 -11.63 -9.00
CA PRO A 96 15.05 -11.41 -7.87
C PRO A 96 16.33 -10.70 -8.33
N GLY A 97 16.71 -9.63 -7.61
CA GLY A 97 17.86 -8.81 -7.96
C GLY A 97 17.61 -7.82 -9.12
N PHE A 98 16.36 -7.50 -9.45
CA PHE A 98 16.07 -6.43 -10.44
C PHE A 98 16.60 -5.07 -10.00
N VAL A 99 16.63 -4.80 -8.70
CA VAL A 99 17.35 -3.66 -8.15
C VAL A 99 18.83 -4.00 -8.09
N LYS A 100 19.67 -3.21 -8.75
CA LYS A 100 21.11 -3.42 -8.80
C LYS A 100 21.81 -2.63 -7.71
N VAL A 101 22.86 -3.22 -7.15
CA VAL A 101 23.74 -2.55 -6.19
C VAL A 101 25.08 -2.30 -6.91
N THR A 102 25.46 -1.03 -7.03
CA THR A 102 26.73 -0.64 -7.65
C THR A 102 27.93 -1.00 -6.75
N SER A 103 29.13 -0.93 -7.30
CA SER A 103 30.37 -1.08 -6.52
C SER A 103 30.52 -0.02 -5.43
N SER A 104 30.02 1.20 -5.68
CA SER A 104 29.99 2.31 -4.70
C SER A 104 28.90 2.14 -3.62
N GLY A 105 28.00 1.15 -3.74
CA GLY A 105 26.93 0.91 -2.77
C GLY A 105 25.65 1.70 -3.04
N GLU A 106 25.52 2.33 -4.18
CA GLU A 106 24.27 2.95 -4.62
C GLU A 106 23.32 1.91 -5.18
N LEU A 107 22.02 2.22 -5.19
CA LEU A 107 21.00 1.37 -5.81
C LEU A 107 20.60 1.93 -7.16
N LEU A 108 20.38 1.05 -8.12
CA LEU A 108 19.78 1.36 -9.41
C LEU A 108 18.45 0.59 -9.51
N ILE A 109 17.35 1.33 -9.63
CA ILE A 109 16.01 0.78 -9.75
C ILE A 109 15.51 1.11 -11.15
N PRO A 110 15.29 0.10 -12.03
CA PRO A 110 14.76 0.36 -13.36
C PRO A 110 13.32 0.88 -13.28
N ASP A 111 12.99 1.87 -14.09
CA ASP A 111 11.62 2.27 -14.30
C ASP A 111 10.99 1.36 -15.36
N ALA A 112 9.90 0.69 -14.98
CA ALA A 112 9.13 -0.17 -15.86
C ALA A 112 7.93 0.59 -16.43
N PRO A 113 7.43 0.27 -17.63
CA PRO A 113 6.20 0.84 -18.15
C PRO A 113 5.03 0.69 -17.19
N GLY A 114 4.18 1.68 -17.19
CA GLY A 114 3.01 1.73 -16.34
C GLY A 114 1.95 2.68 -16.93
N ASN A 115 1.17 3.29 -16.07
CA ASN A 115 0.07 4.19 -16.45
C ASN A 115 0.50 5.64 -16.77
N ASN A 116 1.80 5.92 -16.78
CA ASN A 116 2.40 7.24 -17.03
C ASN A 116 1.97 8.35 -16.05
N ARG A 117 1.51 8.01 -14.85
CA ARG A 117 1.25 9.03 -13.80
C ARG A 117 2.53 9.66 -13.28
N LEU A 118 3.62 8.90 -13.22
CA LEU A 118 4.97 9.33 -12.86
C LEU A 118 5.12 9.93 -11.44
N ASP A 119 4.13 9.74 -10.56
CA ASP A 119 4.07 10.39 -9.23
C ASP A 119 5.41 10.25 -8.45
N SER A 120 5.96 9.02 -8.37
CA SER A 120 7.25 8.82 -7.69
C SER A 120 8.41 9.52 -8.36
N LEU A 121 8.43 9.61 -9.70
CA LEU A 121 9.51 10.25 -10.45
C LEU A 121 9.45 11.77 -10.29
N GLU A 122 8.25 12.35 -10.36
CA GLU A 122 8.03 13.78 -10.11
C GLU A 122 8.44 14.16 -8.69
N ASN A 123 8.07 13.35 -7.69
CA ASN A 123 8.49 13.54 -6.30
C ASN A 123 10.01 13.47 -6.12
N ILE A 124 10.68 12.56 -6.83
CA ILE A 124 12.15 12.48 -6.81
C ILE A 124 12.77 13.75 -7.39
N LEU A 125 12.23 14.28 -8.47
CA LEU A 125 12.71 15.55 -9.04
C LEU A 125 12.48 16.73 -8.08
N ALA A 126 11.37 16.71 -7.34
CA ALA A 126 11.02 17.79 -6.42
C ALA A 126 11.85 17.78 -5.12
N THR A 127 12.08 16.60 -4.53
CA THR A 127 12.67 16.51 -3.17
C THR A 127 13.90 15.63 -3.08
N GLY A 128 14.07 14.69 -4.00
CA GLY A 128 15.10 13.66 -3.94
C GLY A 128 14.98 12.69 -2.77
N LYS A 129 13.92 12.74 -1.95
CA LYS A 129 13.80 11.89 -0.76
C LYS A 129 13.10 10.58 -1.08
N VAL A 130 13.72 9.47 -0.67
CA VAL A 130 13.16 8.12 -0.90
C VAL A 130 13.30 7.24 0.33
N GLY A 131 12.27 6.39 0.50
CA GLY A 131 12.29 5.25 1.43
C GLY A 131 11.96 3.98 0.66
N LEU A 132 12.71 2.92 0.93
CA LEU A 132 12.55 1.62 0.28
C LEU A 132 12.26 0.55 1.32
N LEU A 133 11.28 -0.32 1.02
CA LEU A 133 10.97 -1.49 1.82
C LEU A 133 11.04 -2.73 0.94
N PHE A 134 12.13 -3.49 1.05
CA PHE A 134 12.33 -4.73 0.31
C PHE A 134 11.66 -5.91 1.01
N LEU A 135 11.01 -6.76 0.23
CA LEU A 135 10.36 -7.98 0.68
C LEU A 135 10.86 -9.18 -0.14
N ILE A 136 11.02 -10.31 0.54
CA ILE A 136 11.32 -11.60 -0.10
C ILE A 136 10.17 -12.54 0.24
N PRO A 137 9.44 -13.10 -0.71
CA PRO A 137 8.38 -14.07 -0.45
C PRO A 137 8.86 -15.21 0.44
N GLY A 138 8.14 -15.47 1.54
CA GLY A 138 8.51 -16.49 2.52
C GLY A 138 9.44 -16.04 3.64
N PHE A 139 10.01 -14.82 3.58
CA PHE A 139 10.81 -14.24 4.67
C PHE A 139 9.95 -13.22 5.45
N ASP A 140 9.92 -13.35 6.76
CA ASP A 140 9.15 -12.46 7.62
C ASP A 140 9.90 -11.16 7.97
N GLU A 141 11.22 -11.12 7.81
CA GLU A 141 12.01 -9.91 7.90
C GLU A 141 11.87 -9.07 6.62
N THR A 142 12.01 -7.76 6.75
CA THR A 142 12.10 -6.83 5.62
C THR A 142 13.36 -5.97 5.74
N LEU A 143 13.89 -5.51 4.62
CA LEU A 143 15.01 -4.57 4.60
C LEU A 143 14.48 -3.17 4.29
N ARG A 144 14.78 -2.21 5.18
CA ARG A 144 14.52 -0.79 4.94
C ARG A 144 15.80 -0.09 4.49
N VAL A 145 15.66 0.71 3.45
CA VAL A 145 16.73 1.58 2.96
C VAL A 145 16.16 2.98 2.78
N ASN A 146 16.81 3.99 3.33
CA ASN A 146 16.48 5.40 3.09
C ASN A 146 17.65 6.08 2.38
N GLY A 147 17.35 7.08 1.58
CA GLY A 147 18.38 7.79 0.86
C GLY A 147 17.88 9.00 0.10
N THR A 148 18.76 9.51 -0.76
CA THR A 148 18.42 10.49 -1.77
C THR A 148 18.50 9.87 -3.15
N ALA A 149 17.55 10.24 -4.02
CA ALA A 149 17.48 9.70 -5.36
C ALA A 149 17.57 10.78 -6.44
N THR A 150 18.06 10.39 -7.58
CA THR A 150 18.04 11.14 -8.83
C THR A 150 17.55 10.24 -9.96
N LEU A 151 17.03 10.84 -11.04
CA LEU A 151 16.67 10.12 -12.25
C LEU A 151 17.85 10.13 -13.22
N SER A 152 18.18 8.97 -13.77
CA SER A 152 19.29 8.79 -14.69
C SER A 152 18.83 8.24 -16.02
N THR A 153 19.34 8.81 -17.11
CA THR A 153 19.28 8.26 -18.47
C THR A 153 20.68 7.93 -18.99
N ALA A 154 21.66 7.87 -18.08
CA ALA A 154 23.04 7.55 -18.44
C ALA A 154 23.12 6.14 -19.07
N PRO A 155 23.79 5.99 -20.21
CA PRO A 155 23.88 4.70 -20.91
C PRO A 155 24.38 3.53 -20.03
N ALA A 156 25.31 3.80 -19.12
CA ALA A 156 25.84 2.81 -18.19
C ALA A 156 24.79 2.32 -17.18
N ASP A 157 23.94 3.21 -16.64
CA ASP A 157 22.88 2.86 -15.71
C ASP A 157 21.77 2.07 -16.42
N ILE A 158 21.39 2.53 -17.62
CA ILE A 158 20.42 1.84 -18.48
C ILE A 158 20.94 0.43 -18.81
N ALA A 159 22.19 0.30 -19.27
CA ALA A 159 22.77 -1.00 -19.62
C ALA A 159 22.81 -1.95 -18.41
N THR A 160 23.14 -1.45 -17.21
CA THR A 160 23.17 -2.23 -15.97
C THR A 160 21.78 -2.78 -15.59
N CYS A 161 20.72 -2.04 -15.90
CA CYS A 161 19.34 -2.40 -15.60
C CYS A 161 18.61 -3.05 -16.78
N THR A 162 19.23 -3.15 -17.96
CA THR A 162 18.66 -3.81 -19.14
C THR A 162 18.53 -5.31 -18.89
N THR A 163 17.37 -5.84 -19.25
CA THR A 163 17.08 -7.28 -19.23
C THR A 163 17.09 -7.82 -20.66
N GLU A 164 16.98 -9.16 -20.82
CA GLU A 164 16.83 -9.78 -22.13
C GLU A 164 15.59 -9.31 -22.90
N ARG A 165 14.55 -8.88 -22.16
CA ARG A 165 13.29 -8.42 -22.75
C ARG A 165 13.33 -6.97 -23.18
N ARG A 166 13.95 -6.09 -22.36
CA ARG A 166 14.03 -4.66 -22.69
C ARG A 166 15.00 -3.86 -21.82
N ALA A 167 15.31 -2.64 -22.30
CA ALA A 167 15.96 -1.60 -21.52
C ALA A 167 14.92 -0.70 -20.83
N PRO A 168 15.16 -0.21 -19.61
CA PRO A 168 14.30 0.79 -18.97
C PRO A 168 14.44 2.16 -19.67
N THR A 169 13.39 2.98 -19.61
CA THR A 169 13.43 4.37 -20.11
C THR A 169 14.30 5.25 -19.22
N THR A 170 14.16 5.08 -17.90
CA THR A 170 14.94 5.78 -16.87
C THR A 170 15.33 4.82 -15.76
N VAL A 171 16.32 5.21 -15.00
CA VAL A 171 16.77 4.49 -13.80
C VAL A 171 16.74 5.45 -12.61
N ILE A 172 16.12 5.02 -11.51
CA ILE A 172 16.19 5.73 -10.23
C ILE A 172 17.50 5.33 -9.56
N ARG A 173 18.40 6.29 -9.40
CA ARG A 173 19.69 6.12 -8.74
C ARG A 173 19.60 6.62 -7.30
N VAL A 174 19.86 5.73 -6.32
CA VAL A 174 19.69 6.02 -4.89
C VAL A 174 21.03 5.99 -4.17
N VAL A 175 21.40 7.11 -3.57
CA VAL A 175 22.50 7.20 -2.61
C VAL A 175 21.95 6.86 -1.23
N VAL A 176 22.46 5.77 -0.64
CA VAL A 176 21.97 5.23 0.64
C VAL A 176 22.45 6.09 1.79
N SER A 177 21.54 6.50 2.68
CA SER A 177 21.85 7.20 3.92
C SER A 177 21.59 6.36 5.17
N ALA A 178 20.69 5.40 5.09
CA ALA A 178 20.44 4.45 6.17
C ALA A 178 19.93 3.11 5.63
N ALA A 179 20.38 2.01 6.21
CA ALA A 179 19.89 0.67 5.92
C ALA A 179 19.77 -0.14 7.21
N TYR A 180 18.70 -0.94 7.35
CA TYR A 180 18.52 -1.84 8.49
C TYR A 180 17.41 -2.86 8.26
N LEU A 181 17.60 -4.05 8.84
CA LEU A 181 16.55 -5.08 8.86
C LEU A 181 15.43 -4.68 9.83
N HIS A 182 14.22 -4.84 9.39
CA HIS A 182 13.02 -4.72 10.21
C HIS A 182 12.62 -6.08 10.76
N CYS A 183 12.04 -6.10 11.97
CA CYS A 183 11.70 -7.36 12.63
C CYS A 183 10.50 -8.04 11.94
N ALA A 184 10.46 -9.37 12.07
CA ALA A 184 9.44 -10.26 11.52
C ALA A 184 8.01 -10.05 12.05
N LYS A 185 7.84 -9.31 13.16
CA LYS A 185 6.58 -9.28 13.94
C LYS A 185 5.35 -8.87 13.13
N ALA A 186 5.49 -7.98 12.15
CA ALA A 186 4.35 -7.53 11.36
C ALA A 186 3.85 -8.64 10.44
N LEU A 187 4.76 -9.29 9.72
CA LEU A 187 4.44 -10.36 8.78
C LEU A 187 3.99 -11.64 9.50
N LEU A 188 4.59 -11.96 10.65
CA LEU A 188 4.14 -13.06 11.51
C LEU A 188 2.72 -12.84 12.03
N ARG A 189 2.37 -11.63 12.48
CA ARG A 189 1.01 -11.31 12.95
C ARG A 189 -0.03 -11.38 11.83
N SER A 190 0.31 -10.89 10.64
CA SER A 190 -0.57 -10.95 9.47
C SER A 190 -0.59 -12.32 8.80
N LYS A 191 0.35 -13.20 9.12
CA LYS A 191 0.58 -14.49 8.43
C LYS A 191 0.73 -14.32 6.93
N LEU A 192 1.31 -13.20 6.47
CA LEU A 192 1.26 -12.74 5.08
C LEU A 192 1.66 -13.82 4.07
N TRP A 193 2.63 -14.66 4.40
CA TRP A 193 3.14 -15.72 3.51
C TRP A 193 2.43 -17.07 3.67
N SER A 194 1.48 -17.19 4.60
CA SER A 194 0.79 -18.44 4.88
C SER A 194 -0.35 -18.68 3.87
N GLU A 195 -0.52 -19.93 3.46
CA GLU A 195 -1.68 -20.34 2.64
C GLU A 195 -3.01 -19.96 3.30
N SER A 196 -3.09 -20.04 4.63
CA SER A 196 -4.30 -19.71 5.38
C SER A 196 -4.67 -18.22 5.36
N ALA A 197 -3.76 -17.35 4.97
CA ALA A 197 -4.01 -15.91 4.82
C ALA A 197 -4.47 -15.53 3.40
N ARG A 198 -4.43 -16.48 2.45
CA ARG A 198 -4.87 -16.22 1.08
C ARG A 198 -6.37 -16.01 1.02
N THR A 199 -6.76 -14.87 0.51
CA THR A 199 -8.15 -14.53 0.24
C THR A 199 -8.49 -14.94 -1.19
N ALA A 200 -9.68 -15.54 -1.38
CA ALA A 200 -10.15 -15.86 -2.71
C ALA A 200 -10.26 -14.59 -3.58
N ARG A 201 -9.82 -14.64 -4.84
CA ARG A 201 -9.87 -13.48 -5.74
C ARG A 201 -11.29 -12.93 -5.90
N SER A 202 -12.31 -13.79 -5.78
CA SER A 202 -13.73 -13.43 -5.86
C SER A 202 -14.24 -12.61 -4.67
N ALA A 203 -13.45 -12.42 -3.61
CA ALA A 203 -13.83 -11.59 -2.47
C ALA A 203 -13.88 -10.09 -2.82
N LEU A 204 -13.25 -9.68 -3.92
CA LEU A 204 -13.27 -8.31 -4.43
C LEU A 204 -13.65 -8.31 -5.92
N PRO A 205 -14.32 -7.25 -6.42
CA PRO A 205 -14.51 -7.04 -7.84
C PRO A 205 -13.18 -6.99 -8.60
N THR A 206 -13.22 -7.05 -9.92
CA THR A 206 -12.01 -6.85 -10.73
C THR A 206 -11.48 -5.42 -10.58
N ALA A 207 -10.19 -5.21 -10.79
CA ALA A 207 -9.60 -3.87 -10.75
C ALA A 207 -10.30 -2.93 -11.76
N GLY A 208 -10.60 -3.42 -12.97
CA GLY A 208 -11.32 -2.65 -13.98
C GLY A 208 -12.70 -2.21 -13.49
N GLN A 209 -13.46 -3.11 -12.84
CA GLN A 209 -14.76 -2.76 -12.28
C GLN A 209 -14.63 -1.70 -11.17
N MET A 210 -13.73 -1.90 -10.22
CA MET A 210 -13.51 -0.93 -9.14
C MET A 210 -13.11 0.46 -9.69
N ILE A 211 -12.21 0.51 -10.66
CA ILE A 211 -11.77 1.77 -11.27
C ILE A 211 -12.91 2.42 -12.06
N SER A 212 -13.69 1.64 -12.81
CA SER A 212 -14.85 2.14 -13.54
C SER A 212 -15.88 2.78 -12.60
N GLU A 213 -16.18 2.14 -11.48
CA GLU A 213 -17.09 2.67 -10.46
C GLU A 213 -16.55 3.95 -9.79
N GLN A 214 -15.25 4.02 -9.53
CA GLN A 214 -14.60 5.19 -8.91
C GLN A 214 -14.50 6.40 -9.84
N THR A 215 -14.29 6.15 -11.13
CA THR A 215 -14.03 7.21 -12.11
C THR A 215 -15.25 7.60 -12.92
N GLY A 216 -16.27 6.76 -12.96
CA GLY A 216 -17.40 6.90 -13.89
C GLY A 216 -17.04 6.61 -15.35
N ILE A 217 -15.82 6.16 -15.63
CA ILE A 217 -15.36 5.82 -16.99
C ILE A 217 -15.55 4.31 -17.19
N PRO A 218 -16.38 3.90 -18.17
CA PRO A 218 -16.57 2.48 -18.44
C PRO A 218 -15.25 1.80 -18.86
N ILE A 219 -14.91 0.72 -18.18
CA ILE A 219 -13.79 -0.14 -18.52
C ILE A 219 -14.36 -1.49 -18.94
N PRO A 220 -13.97 -2.04 -20.10
CA PRO A 220 -14.39 -3.37 -20.52
C PRO A 220 -14.05 -4.41 -19.44
N LEU A 221 -14.98 -5.30 -19.16
CA LEU A 221 -14.73 -6.45 -18.31
C LEU A 221 -13.75 -7.36 -19.03
N GLU A 222 -12.67 -7.72 -18.36
CA GLU A 222 -11.70 -8.68 -18.86
C GLU A 222 -11.50 -9.82 -17.84
N SER A 223 -11.19 -11.00 -18.33
CA SER A 223 -10.80 -12.11 -17.48
C SER A 223 -9.39 -11.86 -16.90
N LYS A 224 -9.01 -12.66 -15.90
CA LYS A 224 -7.64 -12.62 -15.36
C LYS A 224 -6.62 -12.99 -16.45
N GLU A 225 -6.94 -13.98 -17.24
CA GLU A 225 -6.12 -14.48 -18.33
C GLU A 225 -5.92 -13.42 -19.43
N ASP A 226 -6.96 -12.66 -19.78
CA ASP A 226 -6.87 -11.56 -20.74
C ASP A 226 -6.04 -10.40 -20.17
N MET A 227 -6.19 -10.08 -18.90
CA MET A 227 -5.38 -9.09 -18.21
C MET A 227 -3.89 -9.50 -18.21
N GLU A 228 -3.57 -10.73 -17.82
CA GLU A 228 -2.20 -11.24 -17.82
C GLU A 228 -1.59 -11.20 -19.22
N ARG A 229 -2.33 -11.62 -20.23
CA ARG A 229 -1.89 -11.55 -21.64
C ARG A 229 -1.63 -10.10 -22.10
N ARG A 230 -2.46 -9.17 -21.68
CA ARG A 230 -2.29 -7.74 -22.00
C ARG A 230 -1.04 -7.15 -21.34
N TYR A 231 -0.70 -7.60 -20.13
CA TYR A 231 0.48 -7.13 -19.42
C TYR A 231 1.78 -7.87 -19.83
N GLU A 232 1.68 -9.07 -20.42
CA GLU A 232 2.85 -9.90 -20.75
C GLU A 232 3.97 -9.15 -21.50
N PRO A 233 3.68 -8.23 -22.45
CA PRO A 233 4.74 -7.45 -23.11
C PRO A 233 5.47 -6.50 -22.17
N ASP A 234 4.87 -6.17 -21.05
CA ASP A 234 5.40 -5.20 -20.06
C ASP A 234 6.11 -5.86 -18.87
N LEU A 235 6.01 -7.20 -18.74
CA LEU A 235 6.55 -7.99 -17.61
C LEU A 235 8.02 -8.47 -17.81
#